data_8aead2bbf47fe9c8c3a645003bcd9120
#
_entry.id   8aead2bbf47fe9c8c3a645003bcd9120
#
_cell.length_a   1.000
_cell.length_b   1.000
_cell.length_c   1.000
_cell.angle_alpha   90.00
_cell.angle_beta   90.00
_cell.angle_gamma   90.00
#
_symmetry.space_group_name_H-M   'P 1'
#
loop_
_entity.id
_entity.type
_entity.pdbx_description
1 polymer ?
#
loop_
_entity_poly.entity_id
_entity_poly.type
_entity_poly.pdbx_seq_one_letter_code
_entity_poly.pdbx_strand_id
1 'polypeptide(L)'
;MQRVTISLDNDLAQAFDRLIEERGYSNRSEAVRDLVRNELARREVSDDAGSCVAVVSYAFDHHERQLSKRMAEHQHAHTHLVISTMHVHIDEKRCAEAVVMRGRLSEVKPLAEALTAETGVEHGAVNYIPLSKTSEHDHHHHHE
;
A
#
# COMPACT_ATOMS: atom_id res chain seq x y z
N MET A 1 -2.29 12.04 -28.60
CA MET A 1 -3.19 11.10 -27.91
C MET A 1 -3.35 9.86 -28.78
N GLN A 2 -3.21 8.69 -28.19
CA GLN A 2 -3.39 7.42 -28.90
C GLN A 2 -4.74 6.83 -28.53
N ARG A 3 -5.40 6.21 -29.52
CA ARG A 3 -6.61 5.44 -29.30
C ARG A 3 -6.29 3.95 -29.32
N VAL A 4 -6.84 3.23 -28.34
CA VAL A 4 -6.64 1.79 -28.20
C VAL A 4 -8.01 1.13 -28.15
N THR A 5 -8.16 0.03 -28.90
CA THR A 5 -9.35 -0.80 -28.87
C THR A 5 -9.02 -2.11 -28.17
N ILE A 6 -9.86 -2.50 -27.23
CA ILE A 6 -9.67 -3.71 -26.43
C ILE A 6 -10.93 -4.58 -26.54
N SER A 7 -10.73 -5.87 -26.78
CA SER A 7 -11.81 -6.86 -26.74
C SER A 7 -11.86 -7.52 -25.36
N LEU A 8 -13.04 -7.53 -24.76
CA LEU A 8 -13.30 -8.20 -23.49
C LEU A 8 -14.32 -9.32 -23.73
N ASP A 9 -14.18 -10.44 -23.04
CA ASP A 9 -15.27 -11.41 -22.99
C ASP A 9 -16.49 -10.82 -22.25
N ASN A 10 -17.65 -11.43 -22.45
CA ASN A 10 -18.91 -10.89 -21.94
C ASN A 10 -18.92 -10.77 -20.40
N ASP A 11 -18.41 -11.77 -19.71
CA ASP A 11 -18.39 -11.78 -18.24
C ASP A 11 -17.50 -10.68 -17.69
N LEU A 12 -16.32 -10.52 -18.26
CA LEU A 12 -15.38 -9.45 -17.87
C LEU A 12 -15.95 -8.07 -18.20
N ALA A 13 -16.58 -7.92 -19.36
CA ALA A 13 -17.23 -6.65 -19.74
C ALA A 13 -18.35 -6.27 -18.77
N GLN A 14 -19.17 -7.21 -18.35
CA GLN A 14 -20.23 -6.97 -17.36
C GLN A 14 -19.66 -6.61 -15.99
N ALA A 15 -18.64 -7.32 -15.54
CA ALA A 15 -17.94 -7.02 -14.27
C ALA A 15 -17.31 -5.62 -14.31
N PHE A 16 -16.72 -5.26 -15.44
CA PHE A 16 -16.13 -3.93 -15.64
C PHE A 16 -17.18 -2.83 -15.61
N ASP A 17 -18.32 -3.02 -16.26
CA ASP A 17 -19.43 -2.05 -16.25
C ASP A 17 -19.99 -1.87 -14.83
N ARG A 18 -20.09 -2.92 -14.03
CA ARG A 18 -20.45 -2.82 -12.60
C ARG A 18 -19.43 -2.01 -11.80
N LEU A 19 -18.15 -2.23 -12.04
CA LEU A 19 -17.07 -1.47 -11.38
C LEU A 19 -17.15 0.02 -11.72
N ILE A 20 -17.41 0.36 -12.98
CA ILE A 20 -17.59 1.73 -13.45
C ILE A 20 -18.73 2.41 -12.69
N GLU A 21 -19.87 1.74 -12.59
CA GLU A 21 -21.05 2.25 -11.89
C GLU A 21 -20.78 2.43 -10.39
N GLU A 22 -20.22 1.43 -9.74
CA GLU A 22 -19.91 1.48 -8.31
C GLU A 22 -18.91 2.58 -7.93
N ARG A 23 -17.92 2.83 -8.78
CA ARG A 23 -16.90 3.87 -8.56
C ARG A 23 -17.26 5.24 -9.11
N GLY A 24 -18.40 5.37 -9.80
CA GLY A 24 -18.86 6.64 -10.31
C GLY A 24 -18.08 7.19 -11.49
N TYR A 25 -17.42 6.33 -12.27
CA TYR A 25 -16.78 6.75 -13.52
C TYR A 25 -17.82 7.15 -14.56
N SER A 26 -17.52 8.19 -15.34
CA SER A 26 -18.41 8.68 -16.39
C SER A 26 -18.49 7.76 -17.61
N ASN A 27 -17.41 7.03 -17.89
CA ASN A 27 -17.31 6.13 -19.05
C ASN A 27 -16.17 5.13 -18.88
N ARG A 28 -16.13 4.14 -19.76
CA ARG A 28 -15.11 3.08 -19.77
C ARG A 28 -13.69 3.62 -19.93
N SER A 29 -13.51 4.62 -20.78
CA SER A 29 -12.19 5.20 -21.05
C SER A 29 -11.59 5.86 -19.82
N GLU A 30 -12.38 6.57 -19.04
CA GLU A 30 -11.96 7.16 -17.77
C GLU A 30 -11.53 6.09 -16.77
N ALA A 31 -12.33 5.04 -16.62
CA ALA A 31 -12.02 3.92 -15.74
C ALA A 31 -10.71 3.23 -16.12
N VAL A 32 -10.50 2.95 -17.41
CA VAL A 32 -9.25 2.32 -17.90
C VAL A 32 -8.05 3.21 -17.62
N ARG A 33 -8.14 4.51 -17.90
CA ARG A 33 -7.04 5.45 -17.63
C ARG A 33 -6.67 5.45 -16.16
N ASP A 34 -7.65 5.48 -15.28
CA ASP A 34 -7.43 5.51 -13.83
C ASP A 34 -6.80 4.20 -13.33
N LEU A 35 -7.30 3.05 -13.78
CA LEU A 35 -6.73 1.75 -13.43
C LEU A 35 -5.28 1.60 -13.92
N VAL A 36 -4.98 2.06 -15.13
CA VAL A 36 -3.62 2.02 -15.66
C VAL A 36 -2.68 2.95 -14.89
N ARG A 37 -3.12 4.17 -14.58
CA ARG A 37 -2.33 5.10 -13.76
C ARG A 37 -2.02 4.53 -12.38
N ASN A 38 -3.01 3.91 -11.74
CA ASN A 38 -2.82 3.31 -10.42
C ASN A 38 -1.83 2.16 -10.45
N GLU A 39 -1.88 1.31 -11.47
CA GLU A 39 -0.92 0.22 -11.62
C GLU A 39 0.50 0.72 -11.91
N LEU A 40 0.64 1.71 -12.77
CA LEU A 40 1.94 2.32 -13.06
C LEU A 40 2.53 3.02 -11.83
N ALA A 41 1.73 3.75 -11.08
CA ALA A 41 2.16 4.39 -9.84
C ALA A 41 2.68 3.36 -8.82
N ARG A 42 2.02 2.22 -8.71
CA ARG A 42 2.44 1.11 -7.84
C ARG A 42 3.80 0.54 -8.25
N ARG A 43 4.06 0.40 -9.54
CA ARG A 43 5.34 -0.08 -10.09
C ARG A 43 6.45 0.95 -9.94
N GLU A 44 6.16 2.22 -10.13
CA GLU A 44 7.13 3.31 -9.95
C GLU A 44 7.73 3.31 -8.55
N VAL A 45 6.89 3.10 -7.52
CA VAL A 45 7.36 2.96 -6.14
C VAL A 45 8.22 1.70 -5.96
N SER A 46 7.95 0.62 -6.66
CA SER A 46 8.74 -0.62 -6.56
C SER A 46 10.13 -0.51 -7.19
N ASP A 47 10.31 0.39 -8.15
CA ASP A 47 11.57 0.60 -8.88
C ASP A 47 12.39 1.78 -8.34
N ASP A 48 11.82 2.62 -7.47
CA ASP A 48 12.48 3.80 -6.94
C ASP A 48 13.15 3.52 -5.58
N ALA A 49 14.43 3.92 -5.47
CA ALA A 49 15.18 3.92 -4.21
C ALA A 49 14.79 5.09 -3.28
N GLY A 50 13.78 5.88 -3.66
CA GLY A 50 13.30 7.04 -2.90
C GLY A 50 12.60 6.69 -1.60
N SER A 51 12.15 7.71 -0.91
CA SER A 51 11.38 7.58 0.32
C SER A 51 9.91 7.35 0.04
N CYS A 52 9.27 6.61 0.93
CA CYS A 52 7.84 6.33 0.86
C CYS A 52 7.21 6.29 2.24
N VAL A 53 5.88 6.40 2.25
CA VAL A 53 5.05 5.94 3.36
C VAL A 53 4.42 4.63 2.93
N ALA A 54 4.52 3.60 3.76
CA ALA A 54 3.83 2.34 3.52
C ALA A 54 2.73 2.16 4.55
N VAL A 55 1.56 1.74 4.09
CA VAL A 55 0.45 1.32 4.94
C VAL A 55 0.31 -0.18 4.77
N VAL A 56 0.58 -0.91 5.83
CA VAL A 56 0.53 -2.38 5.86
C VAL A 56 -0.64 -2.80 6.71
N SER A 57 -1.46 -3.69 6.21
CA SER A 57 -2.57 -4.26 6.98
C SER A 57 -2.61 -5.76 6.83
N TYR A 58 -3.02 -6.43 7.89
CA TYR A 58 -3.14 -7.89 7.94
C TYR A 58 -4.03 -8.31 9.10
N ALA A 59 -4.45 -9.56 9.08
CA ALA A 59 -5.17 -10.20 10.17
C ALA A 59 -4.44 -11.46 10.64
N PHE A 60 -4.57 -11.78 11.89
CA PHE A 60 -4.01 -13.01 12.47
C PHE A 60 -4.75 -13.42 13.75
N ASP A 61 -4.55 -14.66 14.18
CA ASP A 61 -5.06 -15.17 15.46
C ASP A 61 -4.16 -14.69 16.60
N HIS A 62 -4.66 -13.77 17.42
CA HIS A 62 -3.91 -13.20 18.56
C HIS A 62 -3.71 -14.19 19.73
N HIS A 63 -4.42 -15.31 19.75
CA HIS A 63 -4.17 -16.37 20.73
C HIS A 63 -2.96 -17.22 20.38
N GLU A 64 -2.48 -17.15 19.14
CA GLU A 64 -1.23 -17.78 18.73
C GLU A 64 -0.05 -16.94 19.23
N ARG A 65 0.44 -17.26 20.41
CA ARG A 65 1.48 -16.48 21.12
C ARG A 65 2.76 -16.33 20.34
N GLN A 66 3.16 -17.38 19.64
CA GLN A 66 4.41 -17.37 18.84
C GLN A 66 4.31 -16.36 17.70
N LEU A 67 3.19 -16.31 17.03
CA LEU A 67 2.95 -15.37 15.95
C LEU A 67 2.88 -13.94 16.45
N SER A 68 2.11 -13.67 17.50
CA SER A 68 2.03 -12.34 18.12
C SER A 68 3.39 -11.82 18.54
N LYS A 69 4.22 -12.70 19.10
CA LYS A 69 5.60 -12.36 19.49
C LYS A 69 6.46 -12.01 18.27
N ARG A 70 6.41 -12.80 17.21
CA ARG A 70 7.17 -12.53 15.99
C ARG A 70 6.76 -11.22 15.32
N MET A 71 5.45 -10.95 15.28
CA MET A 71 4.94 -9.69 14.73
C MET A 71 5.43 -8.47 15.51
N ALA A 72 5.40 -8.55 16.83
CA ALA A 72 5.94 -7.52 17.70
C ALA A 72 7.46 -7.35 17.53
N GLU A 73 8.20 -8.42 17.43
CA GLU A 73 9.66 -8.41 17.22
C GLU A 73 10.04 -7.72 15.91
N HIS A 74 9.33 -7.97 14.82
CA HIS A 74 9.55 -7.27 13.54
C HIS A 74 9.43 -5.76 13.70
N GLN A 75 8.41 -5.29 14.39
CA GLN A 75 8.17 -3.87 14.60
C GLN A 75 9.21 -3.26 15.57
N HIS A 76 9.54 -3.94 16.64
CA HIS A 76 10.54 -3.46 17.62
C HIS A 76 11.96 -3.39 17.05
N ALA A 77 12.31 -4.29 16.14
CA ALA A 77 13.61 -4.26 15.46
C ALA A 77 13.75 -3.07 14.48
N HIS A 78 12.64 -2.45 14.08
CA HIS A 78 12.59 -1.39 13.08
C HIS A 78 11.82 -0.17 13.55
N THR A 79 11.99 0.22 14.81
CA THR A 79 11.27 1.36 15.41
C THR A 79 11.49 2.68 14.70
N HIS A 80 12.63 2.83 14.02
CA HIS A 80 12.96 4.02 13.23
C HIS A 80 12.11 4.13 11.94
N LEU A 81 11.51 3.03 11.48
CA LEU A 81 10.64 3.01 10.29
C LEU A 81 9.16 3.10 10.66
N VAL A 82 8.76 2.49 11.77
CA VAL A 82 7.36 2.41 12.19
C VAL A 82 6.94 3.73 12.84
N ILE A 83 5.93 4.37 12.25
CA ILE A 83 5.36 5.62 12.78
C ILE A 83 4.22 5.32 13.75
N SER A 84 3.34 4.41 13.37
CA SER A 84 2.13 4.10 14.11
C SER A 84 1.65 2.69 13.82
N THR A 85 1.06 2.07 14.82
CA THR A 85 0.41 0.78 14.71
C THR A 85 -0.97 0.88 15.34
N MET A 86 -1.97 0.45 14.60
CA MET A 86 -3.35 0.33 15.09
C MET A 86 -3.68 -1.15 15.22
N HIS A 87 -4.21 -1.54 16.36
CA HIS A 87 -4.65 -2.90 16.65
C HIS A 87 -6.16 -2.91 16.86
N VAL A 88 -6.85 -3.77 16.13
CA VAL A 88 -8.31 -3.90 16.19
C VAL A 88 -8.67 -5.35 16.46
N HIS A 89 -9.52 -5.58 17.46
CA HIS A 89 -10.11 -6.89 17.71
C HIS A 89 -11.27 -7.12 16.75
N ILE A 90 -11.20 -8.19 15.97
CA ILE A 90 -12.27 -8.59 15.04
C ILE A 90 -13.29 -9.47 15.77
N ASP A 91 -12.81 -10.49 16.43
CA ASP A 91 -13.57 -11.43 17.23
C ASP A 91 -12.71 -11.97 18.39
N GLU A 92 -13.15 -13.04 19.07
CA GLU A 92 -12.43 -13.61 20.21
C GLU A 92 -11.03 -14.13 19.84
N LYS A 93 -10.81 -14.54 18.59
CA LYS A 93 -9.56 -15.15 18.14
C LYS A 93 -8.74 -14.22 17.25
N ARG A 94 -9.41 -13.48 16.37
CA ARG A 94 -8.75 -12.71 15.31
C ARG A 94 -8.63 -11.25 15.66
N CYS A 95 -7.49 -10.71 15.29
CA CYS A 95 -7.26 -9.27 15.27
C CYS A 95 -6.76 -8.83 13.89
N ALA A 96 -6.93 -7.56 13.64
CA ALA A 96 -6.32 -6.88 12.51
C ALA A 96 -5.35 -5.82 13.01
N GLU A 97 -4.26 -5.64 12.30
CA GLU A 97 -3.33 -4.53 12.54
C GLU A 97 -3.15 -3.72 11.28
N ALA A 98 -2.99 -2.43 11.45
CA ALA A 98 -2.54 -1.51 10.43
C ALA A 98 -1.26 -0.83 10.92
N VAL A 99 -0.20 -0.97 10.15
CA VAL A 99 1.13 -0.43 10.48
C VAL A 99 1.48 0.62 9.44
N VAL A 100 1.75 1.83 9.88
CA VAL A 100 2.22 2.92 9.04
C VAL A 100 3.71 3.08 9.23
N MET A 101 4.44 3.00 8.12
CA MET A 101 5.89 3.12 8.07
C MET A 101 6.30 4.27 7.16
N ARG A 102 7.45 4.85 7.46
CA ARG A 102 8.06 5.86 6.60
C ARG A 102 9.56 5.63 6.56
N GLY A 103 10.13 5.73 5.38
CA GLY A 103 11.55 5.59 5.16
C GLY A 103 11.87 5.35 3.70
N ARG A 104 13.11 4.99 3.44
CA ARG A 104 13.52 4.57 2.09
C ARG A 104 12.82 3.27 1.73
N LEU A 105 12.41 3.16 0.48
CA LEU A 105 11.75 1.95 -0.01
C LEU A 105 12.59 0.69 0.22
N SER A 106 13.92 0.79 0.06
CA SER A 106 14.85 -0.31 0.31
C SER A 106 14.86 -0.82 1.76
N GLU A 107 14.45 0.00 2.72
CA GLU A 107 14.33 -0.38 4.13
C GLU A 107 12.90 -0.76 4.52
N VAL A 108 11.91 -0.04 3.97
CA VAL A 108 10.48 -0.24 4.28
C VAL A 108 9.95 -1.52 3.66
N LYS A 109 10.31 -1.79 2.41
CA LYS A 109 9.82 -2.96 1.66
C LYS A 109 10.13 -4.30 2.33
N PRO A 110 11.38 -4.57 2.79
CA PRO A 110 11.67 -5.82 3.48
C PRO A 110 10.85 -6.01 4.76
N LEU A 111 10.61 -4.95 5.53
CA LEU A 111 9.79 -5.02 6.74
C LEU A 111 8.32 -5.28 6.40
N ALA A 112 7.76 -4.58 5.42
CA ALA A 112 6.39 -4.78 4.97
C ALA A 112 6.17 -6.22 4.46
N GLU A 113 7.10 -6.74 3.68
CA GLU A 113 7.07 -8.12 3.19
C GLU A 113 7.21 -9.13 4.33
N ALA A 114 8.08 -8.89 5.30
CA ALA A 114 8.25 -9.76 6.46
C ALA A 114 6.96 -9.86 7.29
N LEU A 115 6.27 -8.76 7.51
CA LEU A 115 5.02 -8.74 8.24
C LEU A 115 3.90 -9.50 7.52
N THR A 116 3.78 -9.31 6.22
CA THR A 116 2.69 -9.92 5.43
C THR A 116 2.96 -11.37 5.02
N ALA A 117 4.22 -11.78 5.00
CA ALA A 117 4.62 -13.16 4.64
C ALA A 117 4.75 -14.11 5.85
N GLU A 118 4.61 -13.61 7.07
CA GLU A 118 4.72 -14.44 8.26
C GLU A 118 3.64 -15.54 8.27
N THR A 119 4.02 -16.75 8.60
CA THR A 119 3.10 -17.89 8.66
C THR A 119 1.97 -17.62 9.68
N GLY A 120 0.74 -17.80 9.26
CA GLY A 120 -0.44 -17.51 10.08
C GLY A 120 -1.03 -16.12 9.89
N VAL A 121 -0.36 -15.26 9.15
CA VAL A 121 -0.90 -13.95 8.73
C VAL A 121 -1.79 -14.14 7.51
N GLU A 122 -2.99 -13.57 7.60
CA GLU A 122 -4.00 -13.60 6.54
C GLU A 122 -4.31 -12.18 6.06
N HIS A 123 -4.81 -12.08 4.84
CA HIS A 123 -5.25 -10.81 4.24
C HIS A 123 -4.16 -9.72 4.26
N GLY A 124 -2.91 -10.10 4.10
CA GLY A 124 -1.80 -9.15 4.03
C GLY A 124 -1.91 -8.25 2.81
N ALA A 125 -1.80 -6.96 3.03
CA ALA A 125 -1.81 -5.95 1.98
C ALA A 125 -0.84 -4.82 2.32
N VAL A 126 -0.19 -4.29 1.31
CA VAL A 126 0.71 -3.15 1.45
C VAL A 126 0.36 -2.11 0.40
N ASN A 127 0.21 -0.87 0.83
CA ASN A 127 0.12 0.27 -0.07
C ASN A 127 1.36 1.16 0.13
N TYR A 128 2.17 1.29 -0.92
CA TYR A 128 3.32 2.17 -0.92
C TYR A 128 2.93 3.52 -1.52
N ILE A 129 3.10 4.58 -0.74
CA ILE A 129 2.82 5.96 -1.16
C ILE A 129 4.15 6.64 -1.38
N PRO A 130 4.54 6.96 -2.64
CA PRO A 130 5.80 7.62 -2.90
C PRO A 130 5.79 9.03 -2.32
N LEU A 131 6.89 9.42 -1.69
CA LEU A 131 7.12 10.79 -1.30
C LEU A 131 7.82 11.50 -2.45
N SER A 132 7.14 12.48 -3.05
CA SER A 132 7.74 13.30 -4.08
C SER A 132 8.98 13.98 -3.51
N LYS A 133 10.08 14.03 -4.30
CA LYS A 133 11.21 14.90 -3.98
C LYS A 133 10.64 16.32 -3.87
N THR A 134 10.58 16.87 -2.66
CA THR A 134 10.39 18.29 -2.48
C THR A 134 11.53 18.97 -3.22
N SER A 135 11.23 19.71 -4.27
CA SER A 135 12.17 20.67 -4.80
C SER A 135 12.52 21.59 -3.63
N GLU A 136 13.75 21.55 -3.20
CA GLU A 136 14.30 22.55 -2.30
C GLU A 136 14.18 23.88 -3.04
N HIS A 137 13.11 24.61 -2.80
CA HIS A 137 13.10 26.03 -3.09
C HIS A 137 14.03 26.67 -2.07
N ASP A 138 15.24 26.87 -2.54
CA ASP A 138 16.27 27.68 -1.94
C ASP A 138 15.72 29.09 -1.79
N HIS A 139 15.15 29.39 -0.63
CA HIS A 139 14.81 30.75 -0.26
C HIS A 139 16.11 31.47 0.13
N HIS A 140 16.82 31.95 -0.87
CA HIS A 140 17.82 32.97 -0.65
C HIS A 140 17.09 34.25 -0.19
N HIS A 141 17.04 34.43 1.10
CA HIS A 141 16.79 35.75 1.65
C HIS A 141 18.01 36.62 1.42
N HIS A 142 17.91 37.48 0.40
CA HIS A 142 18.78 38.65 0.31
C HIS A 142 18.30 39.64 1.37
N HIS A 143 19.10 39.83 2.39
CA HIS A 143 19.04 41.01 3.22
C HIS A 143 19.90 42.10 2.57
N GLU A 144 19.26 43.14 2.10
CA GLU A 144 19.89 44.46 2.03
C GLU A 144 19.77 45.16 3.39
#